data_77fda844a0cae2fb5868cb291795ab45
#
_entry.id   77fda844a0cae2fb5868cb291795ab45
#
_cell.length_a   1.000
_cell.length_b   1.000
_cell.length_c   1.000
_cell.angle_alpha   90.00
_cell.angle_beta   90.00
_cell.angle_gamma   90.00
#
_symmetry.space_group_name_H-M   'P 1'
#
loop_
_entity.id
_entity.type
_entity.pdbx_description
1 polymer ?
#
loop_
_entity_poly.entity_id
_entity_poly.type
_entity_poly.pdbx_seq_one_letter_code
_entity_poly.pdbx_strand_id
1 'polypeptide(L)'
;LFDLENKRQIIASHCGAYKNNKKTELISLCDQDEEKLSFSSKSWGVNKTYLDYRNLFDSEEIDVVSICTLPESHYEIASYALKSGVRAIYCEKPIATSLEDAKKLIELCKKKDVCLAINHQRRWNSQFINLKKLIHENEFGEIQHINFYYTRGVFNSGSHLFDLMRMLF
;
A
#
# COMPACT_ATOMS: atom_id res chain seq x y z
N LEU A 1 -7.97 11.66 5.25
CA LEU A 1 -9.37 12.02 5.44
C LEU A 1 -10.07 11.04 6.38
N PHE A 2 -10.07 9.75 6.11
CA PHE A 2 -10.76 8.73 6.90
C PHE A 2 -10.46 8.78 8.41
N ASP A 3 -9.21 9.04 8.79
CA ASP A 3 -8.81 9.08 10.20
C ASP A 3 -9.25 10.38 10.88
N LEU A 4 -9.43 11.45 10.10
CA LEU A 4 -9.78 12.78 10.60
C LEU A 4 -11.30 12.96 10.75
N GLU A 5 -12.08 12.42 9.80
CA GLU A 5 -13.53 12.61 9.77
C GLU A 5 -14.31 11.67 10.70
N ASN A 6 -13.80 10.46 10.92
CA ASN A 6 -14.58 9.41 11.59
C ASN A 6 -14.27 9.19 13.06
N LYS A 7 -13.40 9.98 13.70
CA LYS A 7 -12.99 9.79 15.12
C LYS A 7 -12.68 8.31 15.43
N ARG A 8 -12.15 7.57 14.45
CA ARG A 8 -11.84 6.16 14.62
C ARG A 8 -10.69 6.01 15.59
N GLN A 9 -10.79 5.09 16.51
CA GLN A 9 -9.69 4.67 17.39
C GLN A 9 -8.59 3.91 16.62
N ILE A 10 -8.84 3.56 15.35
CA ILE A 10 -7.94 2.77 14.51
C ILE A 10 -7.48 3.61 13.34
N ILE A 11 -6.17 3.73 13.17
CA ILE A 11 -5.53 4.38 12.02
C ILE A 11 -5.89 3.61 10.75
N ALA A 12 -6.41 4.29 9.75
CA ALA A 12 -6.89 3.69 8.49
C ALA A 12 -6.29 4.35 7.23
N SER A 13 -5.39 5.32 7.38
CA SER A 13 -4.70 5.98 6.27
C SER A 13 -3.18 5.84 6.34
N HIS A 14 -2.52 5.93 5.19
CA HIS A 14 -1.05 5.93 5.12
C HIS A 14 -0.44 7.10 5.90
N CYS A 15 -0.98 8.30 5.74
CA CYS A 15 -0.53 9.48 6.49
C CYS A 15 -0.65 9.28 8.00
N GLY A 16 -1.80 8.75 8.45
CA GLY A 16 -2.02 8.42 9.86
C GLY A 16 -1.03 7.39 10.37
N ALA A 17 -0.71 6.37 9.57
CA ALA A 17 0.27 5.36 9.92
C ALA A 17 1.67 5.96 10.11
N TYR A 18 2.13 6.81 9.20
CA TYR A 18 3.42 7.50 9.33
C TYR A 18 3.46 8.43 10.54
N LYS A 19 2.44 9.25 10.75
CA LYS A 19 2.40 10.20 11.88
C LYS A 19 2.37 9.51 13.25
N ASN A 20 1.79 8.33 13.35
CA ASN A 20 1.68 7.59 14.61
C ASN A 20 2.86 6.63 14.85
N ASN A 21 3.75 6.44 13.89
CA ASN A 21 4.92 5.59 14.05
C ASN A 21 6.14 6.45 14.43
N LYS A 22 6.71 6.21 15.62
CA LYS A 22 7.88 6.96 16.11
C LYS A 22 9.16 6.80 15.26
N LYS A 23 9.18 5.83 14.34
CA LYS A 23 10.32 5.56 13.45
C LYS A 23 10.18 6.20 12.08
N THR A 24 9.09 6.92 11.83
CA THR A 24 8.82 7.53 10.53
C THR A 24 8.44 8.99 10.69
N GLU A 25 8.79 9.78 9.68
CA GLU A 25 8.38 11.17 9.52
C GLU A 25 7.65 11.32 8.19
N LEU A 26 6.47 11.93 8.20
CA LEU A 26 5.73 12.28 7.00
C LEU A 26 6.23 13.66 6.54
N ILE A 27 7.14 13.67 5.57
CA ILE A 27 7.86 14.88 5.15
C ILE A 27 7.19 15.62 4.00
N SER A 28 6.52 14.91 3.08
CA SER A 28 5.93 15.52 1.89
C SER A 28 4.68 14.81 1.42
N LEU A 29 3.85 15.54 0.66
CA LEU A 29 2.63 15.05 0.03
C LEU A 29 2.61 15.41 -1.45
N CYS A 30 2.05 14.52 -2.27
CA CYS A 30 1.84 14.77 -3.69
C CYS A 30 0.43 14.34 -4.10
N ASP A 31 -0.27 15.20 -4.80
CA ASP A 31 -1.54 14.91 -5.48
C ASP A 31 -1.71 15.87 -6.66
N GLN A 32 -2.23 15.40 -7.78
CA GLN A 32 -2.54 16.25 -8.95
C GLN A 32 -3.72 17.20 -8.70
N ASP A 33 -4.56 16.89 -7.73
CA ASP A 33 -5.70 17.70 -7.30
C ASP A 33 -5.24 18.67 -6.21
N GLU A 34 -5.12 19.93 -6.58
CA GLU A 34 -4.62 21.01 -5.70
C GLU A 34 -5.50 21.21 -4.46
N GLU A 35 -6.83 21.04 -4.57
CA GLU A 35 -7.74 21.18 -3.44
C GLU A 35 -7.53 20.06 -2.43
N LYS A 36 -7.43 18.81 -2.90
CA LYS A 36 -7.12 17.66 -2.03
C LYS A 36 -5.75 17.78 -1.40
N LEU A 37 -4.76 18.24 -2.16
CA LEU A 37 -3.41 18.45 -1.66
C LEU A 37 -3.37 19.50 -0.55
N SER A 38 -4.01 20.67 -0.79
CA SER A 38 -4.12 21.75 0.19
C SER A 38 -4.85 21.27 1.47
N PHE A 39 -5.96 20.56 1.31
CA PHE A 39 -6.69 19.99 2.44
C PHE A 39 -5.81 19.00 3.24
N SER A 40 -5.14 18.10 2.55
CA SER A 40 -4.27 17.08 3.18
C SER A 40 -3.08 17.74 3.89
N SER A 41 -2.46 18.73 3.26
CA SER A 41 -1.37 19.52 3.83
C SER A 41 -1.76 20.13 5.18
N LYS A 42 -2.87 20.85 5.20
CA LYS A 42 -3.40 21.46 6.44
C LYS A 42 -3.76 20.41 7.50
N SER A 43 -4.42 19.34 7.08
CA SER A 43 -4.90 18.29 7.97
C SER A 43 -3.77 17.51 8.65
N TRP A 44 -2.69 17.27 7.92
CA TRP A 44 -1.54 16.50 8.40
C TRP A 44 -0.38 17.36 8.89
N GLY A 45 -0.45 18.69 8.71
CA GLY A 45 0.62 19.62 9.09
C GLY A 45 1.90 19.37 8.27
N VAL A 46 1.75 19.14 6.97
CA VAL A 46 2.87 18.90 6.04
C VAL A 46 2.95 20.06 5.06
N ASN A 47 4.03 20.83 5.11
CA ASN A 47 4.19 22.03 4.29
C ASN A 47 4.78 21.76 2.90
N LYS A 48 5.52 20.66 2.74
CA LYS A 48 6.14 20.29 1.47
C LYS A 48 5.12 19.54 0.62
N THR A 49 4.61 20.20 -0.40
CA THR A 49 3.53 19.69 -1.26
C THR A 49 3.89 19.84 -2.74
N TYR A 50 3.50 18.87 -3.54
CA TYR A 50 3.85 18.78 -4.95
C TYR A 50 2.63 18.35 -5.77
N LEU A 51 2.42 18.96 -6.92
CA LEU A 51 1.39 18.57 -7.89
C LEU A 51 1.87 17.45 -8.84
N ASP A 52 3.19 17.31 -8.98
CA ASP A 52 3.84 16.27 -9.79
C ASP A 52 4.83 15.48 -8.90
N TYR A 53 4.69 14.16 -8.91
CA TYR A 53 5.56 13.27 -8.14
C TYR A 53 7.04 13.35 -8.57
N ARG A 54 7.31 13.74 -9.83
CA ARG A 54 8.69 13.91 -10.31
C ARG A 54 9.37 15.04 -9.55
N ASN A 55 8.68 16.17 -9.41
CA ASN A 55 9.19 17.30 -8.65
C ASN A 55 9.42 16.95 -7.18
N LEU A 56 8.54 16.10 -6.60
CA LEU A 56 8.72 15.61 -5.24
C LEU A 56 10.03 14.82 -5.11
N PHE A 57 10.24 13.83 -5.99
CA PHE A 57 11.43 12.98 -5.92
C PHE A 57 12.72 13.70 -6.30
N ASP A 58 12.64 14.74 -7.14
CA ASP A 58 13.80 15.55 -7.54
C ASP A 58 14.20 16.56 -6.45
N SER A 59 13.27 16.89 -5.54
CA SER A 59 13.48 17.91 -4.50
C SER A 59 13.69 17.36 -3.10
N GLU A 60 13.29 16.11 -2.84
CA GLU A 60 13.27 15.54 -1.50
C GLU A 60 14.03 14.22 -1.43
N GLU A 61 14.78 14.04 -0.34
CA GLU A 61 15.37 12.74 0.00
C GLU A 61 14.31 11.87 0.69
N ILE A 62 13.85 10.83 0.01
CA ILE A 62 12.77 9.96 0.45
C ILE A 62 13.31 8.55 0.73
N ASP A 63 13.25 8.08 1.96
CA ASP A 63 13.53 6.68 2.28
C ASP A 63 12.40 5.75 1.88
N VAL A 64 11.16 6.16 2.14
CA VAL A 64 9.96 5.33 1.94
C VAL A 64 8.89 6.13 1.23
N VAL A 65 8.32 5.60 0.17
CA VAL A 65 7.17 6.19 -0.52
C VAL A 65 5.94 5.31 -0.41
N SER A 66 4.77 5.94 -0.12
CA SER A 66 3.46 5.32 -0.30
C SER A 66 2.83 5.77 -1.60
N ILE A 67 2.50 4.82 -2.47
CA ILE A 67 1.80 5.07 -3.74
C ILE A 67 0.34 4.70 -3.56
N CYS A 68 -0.52 5.73 -3.50
CA CYS A 68 -1.95 5.61 -3.22
C CYS A 68 -2.80 6.17 -4.38
N THR A 69 -2.24 6.23 -5.56
CA THR A 69 -2.86 6.72 -6.79
C THR A 69 -3.77 5.68 -7.43
N LEU A 70 -4.27 5.96 -8.63
CA LEU A 70 -4.98 4.96 -9.42
C LEU A 70 -4.00 3.90 -9.96
N PRO A 71 -4.46 2.66 -10.15
CA PRO A 71 -3.60 1.52 -10.55
C PRO A 71 -2.78 1.75 -11.82
N GLU A 72 -3.30 2.55 -12.74
CA GLU A 72 -2.66 2.85 -14.03
C GLU A 72 -1.33 3.58 -13.88
N SER A 73 -1.15 4.32 -12.79
CA SER A 73 0.06 5.09 -12.52
C SER A 73 1.06 4.40 -11.59
N HIS A 74 0.69 3.29 -10.96
CA HIS A 74 1.53 2.61 -9.96
C HIS A 74 2.90 2.24 -10.50
N TYR A 75 2.95 1.61 -11.67
CA TYR A 75 4.21 1.17 -12.29
C TYR A 75 5.12 2.36 -12.63
N GLU A 76 4.56 3.41 -13.21
CA GLU A 76 5.32 4.59 -13.61
C GLU A 76 5.93 5.30 -12.39
N ILE A 77 5.09 5.58 -11.38
CA ILE A 77 5.52 6.27 -10.15
C ILE A 77 6.56 5.43 -9.39
N ALA A 78 6.31 4.13 -9.23
CA ALA A 78 7.25 3.22 -8.56
C ALA A 78 8.59 3.15 -9.31
N SER A 79 8.56 3.10 -10.64
CA SER A 79 9.76 3.08 -11.48
C SER A 79 10.56 4.37 -11.36
N TYR A 80 9.90 5.51 -11.21
CA TYR A 80 10.56 6.79 -10.95
C TYR A 80 11.18 6.84 -9.55
N ALA A 81 10.41 6.44 -8.53
CA ALA A 81 10.89 6.34 -7.16
C ALA A 81 12.17 5.48 -7.04
N LEU A 82 12.22 4.36 -7.77
CA LEU A 82 13.43 3.52 -7.83
C LEU A 82 14.67 4.22 -8.42
N LYS A 83 14.50 5.22 -9.28
CA LYS A 83 15.61 6.02 -9.81
C LYS A 83 16.09 7.05 -8.80
N SER A 84 15.20 7.55 -7.95
CA SER A 84 15.48 8.59 -6.95
C SER A 84 16.13 8.05 -5.66
N GLY A 85 16.35 6.73 -5.56
CA GLY A 85 17.10 6.14 -4.46
C GLY A 85 16.28 5.78 -3.21
N VAL A 86 14.95 5.67 -3.33
CA VAL A 86 14.12 5.17 -2.22
C VAL A 86 14.54 3.77 -1.76
N ARG A 87 14.41 3.51 -0.48
CA ARG A 87 14.75 2.22 0.14
C ARG A 87 13.55 1.28 0.23
N ALA A 88 12.34 1.84 0.25
CA ALA A 88 11.12 1.05 0.27
C ALA A 88 9.97 1.73 -0.48
N ILE A 89 9.15 0.91 -1.12
CA ILE A 89 7.91 1.31 -1.78
C ILE A 89 6.75 0.55 -1.14
N TYR A 90 5.77 1.29 -0.61
CA TYR A 90 4.52 0.74 -0.15
C TYR A 90 3.41 1.16 -1.12
N CYS A 91 2.95 0.24 -1.94
CA CYS A 91 2.03 0.52 -3.04
C CYS A 91 0.63 -0.05 -2.75
N GLU A 92 -0.41 0.71 -3.09
CA GLU A 92 -1.77 0.21 -3.10
C GLU A 92 -1.95 -0.92 -4.13
N LYS A 93 -2.93 -1.75 -3.86
CA LYS A 93 -3.30 -2.83 -4.79
C LYS A 93 -4.16 -2.29 -5.95
N PRO A 94 -4.07 -2.89 -7.14
CA PRO A 94 -3.09 -3.88 -7.58
C PRO A 94 -1.71 -3.24 -7.81
N ILE A 95 -0.66 -4.05 -7.78
CA ILE A 95 0.72 -3.59 -8.02
C ILE A 95 0.88 -2.86 -9.37
N ALA A 96 0.15 -3.31 -10.41
CA ALA A 96 0.09 -2.73 -11.75
C ALA A 96 -1.16 -3.24 -12.45
N THR A 97 -1.49 -2.66 -13.60
CA THR A 97 -2.63 -3.07 -14.44
C THR A 97 -2.30 -4.21 -15.40
N SER A 98 -1.02 -4.50 -15.62
CA SER A 98 -0.55 -5.63 -16.43
C SER A 98 0.38 -6.56 -15.67
N LEU A 99 0.36 -7.85 -16.03
CA LEU A 99 1.27 -8.84 -15.46
C LEU A 99 2.73 -8.54 -15.82
N GLU A 100 2.95 -7.99 -17.02
CA GLU A 100 4.28 -7.63 -17.51
C GLU A 100 4.90 -6.53 -16.65
N ASP A 101 4.16 -5.44 -16.40
CA ASP A 101 4.62 -4.33 -15.55
C ASP A 101 4.82 -4.77 -14.10
N ALA A 102 3.93 -5.62 -13.60
CA ALA A 102 4.09 -6.19 -12.25
C ALA A 102 5.40 -6.98 -12.13
N LYS A 103 5.72 -7.84 -13.09
CA LYS A 103 6.98 -8.61 -13.11
C LYS A 103 8.19 -7.69 -13.23
N LYS A 104 8.15 -6.73 -14.16
CA LYS A 104 9.24 -5.75 -14.33
C LYS A 104 9.51 -4.97 -13.05
N LEU A 105 8.46 -4.50 -12.37
CA LEU A 105 8.62 -3.75 -11.14
C LEU A 105 9.25 -4.60 -10.03
N ILE A 106 8.81 -5.85 -9.87
CA ILE A 106 9.38 -6.78 -8.89
C ILE A 106 10.87 -7.03 -9.17
N GLU A 107 11.23 -7.25 -10.43
CA GLU A 107 12.63 -7.47 -10.83
C GLU A 107 13.49 -6.23 -10.59
N LEU A 108 12.98 -5.04 -10.92
CA LEU A 108 13.67 -3.78 -10.67
C LEU A 108 13.92 -3.54 -9.18
N CYS A 109 12.91 -3.79 -8.34
CA CYS A 109 13.05 -3.67 -6.89
C CYS A 109 14.10 -4.64 -6.35
N LYS A 110 14.07 -5.91 -6.78
CA LYS A 110 15.08 -6.91 -6.41
C LYS A 110 16.49 -6.50 -6.84
N LYS A 111 16.65 -6.04 -8.09
CA LYS A 111 17.96 -5.60 -8.61
C LYS A 111 18.56 -4.43 -7.85
N LYS A 112 17.72 -3.55 -7.31
CA LYS A 112 18.12 -2.35 -6.58
C LYS A 112 18.12 -2.53 -5.05
N ASP A 113 17.78 -3.72 -4.56
CA ASP A 113 17.62 -4.04 -3.13
C ASP A 113 16.61 -3.13 -2.43
N VAL A 114 15.51 -2.81 -3.12
CA VAL A 114 14.42 -1.98 -2.60
C VAL A 114 13.28 -2.85 -2.11
N CYS A 115 12.85 -2.63 -0.87
CA CYS A 115 11.70 -3.33 -0.30
C CYS A 115 10.41 -2.89 -1.00
N LEU A 116 9.68 -3.84 -1.61
CA LEU A 116 8.38 -3.59 -2.23
C LEU A 116 7.29 -4.31 -1.44
N ALA A 117 6.38 -3.53 -0.88
CA ALA A 117 5.19 -4.06 -0.19
C ALA A 117 3.91 -3.58 -0.89
N ILE A 118 3.00 -4.51 -1.16
CA ILE A 118 1.69 -4.23 -1.72
C ILE A 118 0.64 -4.28 -0.61
N ASN A 119 -0.24 -3.27 -0.56
CA ASN A 119 -1.21 -3.13 0.51
C ASN A 119 -2.37 -4.14 0.43
N HIS A 120 -2.07 -5.40 0.66
CA HIS A 120 -3.05 -6.42 0.98
C HIS A 120 -3.35 -6.41 2.49
N GLN A 121 -4.08 -5.40 2.94
CA GLN A 121 -4.30 -5.08 4.36
C GLN A 121 -4.80 -6.26 5.21
N ARG A 122 -5.50 -7.24 4.62
CA ARG A 122 -5.99 -8.43 5.35
C ARG A 122 -4.86 -9.29 5.90
N ARG A 123 -3.68 -9.26 5.30
CA ARG A 123 -2.49 -9.97 5.79
C ARG A 123 -2.04 -9.52 7.18
N TRP A 124 -2.36 -8.30 7.54
CA TRP A 124 -1.97 -7.67 8.81
C TRP A 124 -3.07 -7.72 9.87
N ASN A 125 -4.24 -8.25 9.52
CA ASN A 125 -5.34 -8.41 10.46
C ASN A 125 -5.07 -9.59 11.39
N SER A 126 -5.11 -9.34 12.71
CA SER A 126 -4.81 -10.34 13.74
C SER A 126 -5.71 -11.59 13.66
N GLN A 127 -6.97 -11.41 13.25
CA GLN A 127 -7.90 -12.53 13.09
C GLN A 127 -7.47 -13.47 11.96
N PHE A 128 -7.05 -12.93 10.81
CA PHE A 128 -6.55 -13.75 9.71
C PHE A 128 -5.18 -14.37 10.01
N ILE A 129 -4.32 -13.67 10.74
CA ILE A 129 -3.05 -14.23 11.22
C ILE A 129 -3.31 -15.40 12.15
N ASN A 130 -4.26 -15.26 13.09
CA ASN A 130 -4.64 -16.35 14.00
C ASN A 130 -5.30 -17.50 13.23
N LEU A 131 -6.20 -17.24 12.28
CA LEU A 131 -6.80 -18.26 11.44
C LEU A 131 -5.74 -19.06 10.69
N LYS A 132 -4.74 -18.38 10.10
CA LYS A 132 -3.61 -19.05 9.46
C LYS A 132 -2.91 -20.00 10.43
N LYS A 133 -2.62 -19.53 11.64
CA LYS A 133 -1.98 -20.36 12.68
C LYS A 133 -2.78 -21.60 12.96
N LEU A 134 -4.09 -21.48 13.24
CA LEU A 134 -4.97 -22.61 13.53
C LEU A 134 -5.04 -23.63 12.38
N ILE A 135 -5.04 -23.17 11.13
CA ILE A 135 -4.99 -24.03 9.95
C ILE A 135 -3.66 -24.82 9.91
N HIS A 136 -2.53 -24.14 10.11
CA HIS A 136 -1.21 -24.77 10.07
C HIS A 136 -0.94 -25.70 11.25
N GLU A 137 -1.57 -25.45 12.38
CA GLU A 137 -1.54 -26.34 13.57
C GLU A 137 -2.54 -27.52 13.49
N ASN A 138 -3.25 -27.62 12.35
CA ASN A 138 -4.24 -28.69 12.09
C ASN A 138 -5.42 -28.72 13.07
N GLU A 139 -5.75 -27.58 13.69
CA GLU A 139 -6.86 -27.50 14.67
C GLU A 139 -8.24 -27.79 14.05
N PHE A 140 -8.38 -27.69 12.73
CA PHE A 140 -9.60 -28.01 11.98
C PHE A 140 -9.57 -29.38 11.35
N GLY A 141 -8.49 -30.16 11.54
CA GLY A 141 -8.27 -31.40 10.80
C GLY A 141 -8.01 -31.14 9.31
N GLU A 142 -8.17 -32.17 8.50
CA GLU A 142 -7.99 -32.10 7.05
C GLU A 142 -9.12 -31.28 6.40
N ILE A 143 -8.78 -30.15 5.80
CA ILE A 143 -9.75 -29.28 5.14
C ILE A 143 -10.17 -29.90 3.81
N GLN A 144 -11.43 -30.33 3.71
CA GLN A 144 -11.98 -31.00 2.54
C GLN A 144 -12.55 -30.02 1.51
N HIS A 145 -13.07 -28.88 1.96
CA HIS A 145 -13.75 -27.94 1.09
C HIS A 145 -13.72 -26.51 1.65
N ILE A 146 -13.56 -25.53 0.75
CA ILE A 146 -13.54 -24.11 1.10
C ILE A 146 -14.40 -23.35 0.10
N ASN A 147 -15.34 -22.55 0.61
CA ASN A 147 -16.14 -21.62 -0.18
C ASN A 147 -15.79 -20.18 0.18
N PHE A 148 -15.52 -19.38 -0.84
CA PHE A 148 -15.30 -17.96 -0.68
C PHE A 148 -16.32 -17.17 -1.50
N TYR A 149 -16.89 -16.14 -0.88
CA TYR A 149 -17.82 -15.23 -1.52
C TYR A 149 -17.27 -13.81 -1.49
N TYR A 150 -17.36 -13.11 -2.61
CA TYR A 150 -16.97 -11.71 -2.70
C TYR A 150 -17.93 -10.92 -3.58
N THR A 151 -17.96 -9.60 -3.36
CA THR A 151 -18.74 -8.63 -4.13
C THR A 151 -17.80 -7.62 -4.79
N ARG A 152 -18.33 -6.72 -5.61
CA ARG A 152 -17.58 -5.63 -6.28
C ARG A 152 -16.50 -6.10 -7.28
N GLY A 153 -16.64 -7.30 -7.84
CA GLY A 153 -15.79 -7.80 -8.93
C GLY A 153 -14.41 -8.34 -8.48
N VAL A 154 -13.79 -9.05 -9.41
CA VAL A 154 -12.51 -9.76 -9.21
C VAL A 154 -11.35 -8.81 -8.88
N PHE A 155 -11.22 -7.72 -9.64
CA PHE A 155 -10.11 -6.77 -9.48
C PHE A 155 -10.20 -5.90 -8.23
N ASN A 156 -11.36 -5.82 -7.60
CA ASN A 156 -11.52 -5.09 -6.35
C ASN A 156 -11.50 -6.05 -5.15
N SER A 157 -12.67 -6.54 -4.75
CA SER A 157 -12.76 -7.41 -3.56
C SER A 157 -12.17 -8.80 -3.78
N GLY A 158 -12.23 -9.31 -5.02
CA GLY A 158 -11.66 -10.60 -5.39
C GLY A 158 -10.14 -10.65 -5.20
N SER A 159 -9.40 -9.60 -5.55
CA SER A 159 -7.95 -9.54 -5.36
C SER A 159 -7.54 -9.74 -3.90
N HIS A 160 -8.27 -9.15 -2.95
CA HIS A 160 -8.04 -9.37 -1.52
C HIS A 160 -8.34 -10.80 -1.09
N LEU A 161 -9.31 -11.44 -1.74
CA LEU A 161 -9.69 -12.81 -1.41
C LEU A 161 -8.65 -13.80 -1.92
N PHE A 162 -8.21 -13.65 -3.18
CA PHE A 162 -7.13 -14.49 -3.73
C PHE A 162 -5.84 -14.37 -2.93
N ASP A 163 -5.49 -13.15 -2.50
CA ASP A 163 -4.34 -12.94 -1.64
C ASP A 163 -4.50 -13.63 -0.28
N LEU A 164 -5.69 -13.53 0.32
CA LEU A 164 -6.00 -14.19 1.59
C LEU A 164 -5.93 -15.72 1.45
N MET A 165 -6.47 -16.30 0.38
CA MET A 165 -6.34 -17.74 0.09
C MET A 165 -4.88 -18.16 0.05
N ARG A 166 -4.04 -17.45 -0.70
CA ARG A 166 -2.59 -17.74 -0.76
C ARG A 166 -1.86 -17.55 0.57
N MET A 167 -2.40 -16.73 1.46
CA MET A 167 -1.83 -16.55 2.79
C MET A 167 -2.19 -17.70 3.73
N LEU A 168 -3.42 -18.20 3.63
CA LEU A 168 -3.95 -19.21 4.55
C LEU A 168 -3.52 -20.63 4.17
N PHE A 169 -3.39 -20.90 2.88
CA PHE A 169 -3.11 -22.21 2.27
C PHE A 169 -1.89 -22.17 1.37
#